data_bc0b819f116a26b33958a582e33a1332
#
_entry.id   bc0b819f116a26b33958a582e33a1332
#
_cell.length_a   1.000
_cell.length_b   1.000
_cell.length_c   1.000
_cell.angle_alpha   90.00
_cell.angle_beta   90.00
_cell.angle_gamma   90.00
#
_symmetry.space_group_name_H-M   'P 1'
#
loop_
_entity.id
_entity.type
_entity.pdbx_description
1 polymer ?
#
loop_
_entity_poly.entity_id
_entity_poly.type
_entity_poly.pdbx_seq_one_letter_code
_entity_poly.pdbx_strand_id
1 'polypeptide(L)'
;LKLKLEMSKFKKKKGGELPAISTASLPDIVFMLLFFFMVATVMRDSTLMVKNKLPAADQIQKLDKKDRVMYIYAGEPSPRYTNKYGSQPRIQLNDKFATVSEVAAFVLAERATKRQELQNVLTTSLKVDGDTKMGLITDIKQELRKVNALKINYTTRIGDYTQNRD
;
A
#
# COMPACT_ATOMS: atom_id res chain seq x y z
N LEU A 1 -27.83 93.54 -3.53
CA LEU A 1 -27.67 92.24 -4.30
C LEU A 1 -27.23 91.14 -3.34
N LYS A 2 -28.16 90.29 -2.85
CA LYS A 2 -27.85 89.18 -1.95
C LYS A 2 -27.68 87.94 -2.80
N LEU A 3 -26.46 87.42 -2.91
CA LEU A 3 -26.21 86.11 -3.44
C LEU A 3 -26.46 85.11 -2.33
N LYS A 4 -27.45 84.24 -2.54
CA LYS A 4 -27.77 83.11 -1.67
C LYS A 4 -26.94 81.91 -2.10
N LEU A 5 -25.91 81.58 -1.35
CA LEU A 5 -25.17 80.37 -1.53
C LEU A 5 -26.04 79.18 -1.05
N GLU A 6 -26.47 78.39 -1.97
CA GLU A 6 -27.07 77.08 -1.70
C GLU A 6 -26.00 76.11 -1.38
N MET A 7 -25.81 75.82 -0.09
CA MET A 7 -24.98 74.73 0.35
C MET A 7 -25.70 73.39 0.08
N SER A 8 -25.24 72.68 -0.92
CA SER A 8 -25.65 71.34 -1.27
C SER A 8 -25.38 70.42 -0.06
N LYS A 9 -26.47 69.89 0.52
CA LYS A 9 -26.40 68.90 1.57
C LYS A 9 -25.95 67.56 0.97
N PHE A 10 -24.67 67.24 1.14
CA PHE A 10 -24.18 65.86 0.93
C PHE A 10 -24.91 64.93 1.88
N LYS A 11 -25.87 64.18 1.35
CA LYS A 11 -26.45 63.03 2.05
C LYS A 11 -25.35 62.00 2.27
N LYS A 12 -24.88 61.85 3.51
CA LYS A 12 -24.06 60.73 3.93
C LYS A 12 -24.82 59.45 3.63
N LYS A 13 -24.38 58.71 2.61
CA LYS A 13 -24.84 57.33 2.40
C LYS A 13 -24.54 56.55 3.69
N LYS A 14 -25.58 56.08 4.39
CA LYS A 14 -25.45 55.09 5.47
C LYS A 14 -24.62 53.95 4.92
N GLY A 15 -23.50 53.66 5.58
CA GLY A 15 -22.67 52.50 5.27
C GLY A 15 -23.56 51.29 5.23
N GLY A 16 -23.64 50.64 4.08
CA GLY A 16 -24.26 49.32 3.99
C GLY A 16 -23.53 48.40 4.94
N GLU A 17 -24.25 47.82 5.86
CA GLU A 17 -23.74 46.67 6.64
C GLU A 17 -23.22 45.67 5.62
N LEU A 18 -21.92 45.35 5.70
CA LEU A 18 -21.35 44.28 4.93
C LEU A 18 -22.16 43.02 5.25
N PRO A 19 -22.66 42.32 4.25
CA PRO A 19 -23.42 41.08 4.52
C PRO A 19 -22.55 40.19 5.41
N ALA A 20 -23.11 39.78 6.53
CA ALA A 20 -22.43 38.85 7.45
C ALA A 20 -21.97 37.62 6.65
N ILE A 21 -20.67 37.44 6.53
CA ILE A 21 -20.10 36.27 5.87
C ILE A 21 -20.60 35.09 6.66
N SER A 22 -21.45 34.27 6.04
CA SER A 22 -21.96 33.05 6.68
C SER A 22 -20.78 32.07 6.86
N THR A 23 -20.22 32.04 8.06
CA THR A 23 -19.16 31.09 8.42
C THR A 23 -19.70 29.68 8.61
N ALA A 24 -21.02 29.48 8.51
CA ALA A 24 -21.67 28.18 8.68
C ALA A 24 -21.30 27.17 7.57
N SER A 25 -20.89 27.63 6.38
CA SER A 25 -20.44 26.75 5.28
C SER A 25 -18.97 26.34 5.39
N LEU A 26 -18.19 27.02 6.21
CA LEU A 26 -16.75 26.76 6.35
C LEU A 26 -16.45 25.39 7.00
N PRO A 27 -17.13 24.98 8.08
CA PRO A 27 -16.99 23.64 8.65
C PRO A 27 -17.38 22.54 7.67
N ASP A 28 -18.40 22.75 6.86
CA ASP A 28 -18.86 21.77 5.87
C ASP A 28 -17.82 21.54 4.76
N ILE A 29 -17.23 22.62 4.24
CA ILE A 29 -16.14 22.52 3.25
C ILE A 29 -14.94 21.79 3.83
N VAL A 30 -14.54 22.09 5.07
CA VAL A 30 -13.43 21.40 5.75
C VAL A 30 -13.77 19.94 5.97
N PHE A 31 -14.99 19.61 6.38
CA PHE A 31 -15.43 18.24 6.58
C PHE A 31 -15.44 17.46 5.26
N MET A 32 -15.96 18.07 4.18
CA MET A 32 -15.94 17.46 2.84
C MET A 32 -14.52 17.25 2.32
N LEU A 33 -13.60 18.18 2.55
CA LEU A 33 -12.19 18.04 2.22
C LEU A 33 -11.54 16.90 3.02
N LEU A 34 -11.76 16.84 4.33
CA LEU A 34 -11.25 15.76 5.17
C LEU A 34 -11.82 14.40 4.74
N PHE A 35 -13.12 14.33 4.45
CA PHE A 35 -13.76 13.13 3.93
C PHE A 35 -13.18 12.72 2.58
N PHE A 36 -13.00 13.68 1.66
CA PHE A 36 -12.38 13.44 0.37
C PHE A 36 -10.95 12.90 0.51
N PHE A 37 -10.13 13.52 1.36
CA PHE A 37 -8.77 13.02 1.62
C PHE A 37 -8.79 11.65 2.30
N MET A 38 -9.72 11.39 3.21
CA MET A 38 -9.88 10.07 3.85
C MET A 38 -10.22 8.99 2.82
N VAL A 39 -11.12 9.28 1.87
CA VAL A 39 -11.49 8.37 0.79
C VAL A 39 -10.38 8.26 -0.26
N ALA A 40 -9.68 9.37 -0.58
CA ALA A 40 -8.58 9.40 -1.54
C ALA A 40 -7.30 8.72 -1.00
N THR A 41 -7.11 8.64 0.31
CA THR A 41 -6.07 7.81 0.94
C THR A 41 -6.48 6.33 0.93
N VAL A 42 -6.88 5.84 -0.24
CA VAL A 42 -7.05 4.39 -0.42
C VAL A 42 -5.70 3.73 -0.15
N MET A 43 -5.68 2.81 0.81
CA MET A 43 -4.55 1.91 1.00
C MET A 43 -4.16 1.35 -0.37
N ARG A 44 -2.92 1.60 -0.80
CA ARG A 44 -2.36 0.93 -1.97
C ARG A 44 -2.28 -0.56 -1.65
N ASP A 45 -3.30 -1.29 -2.04
CA ASP A 45 -3.16 -2.73 -2.16
C ASP A 45 -2.17 -2.99 -3.29
N SER A 46 -1.07 -3.65 -2.99
CA SER A 46 -0.08 -4.02 -3.99
C SER A 46 -0.78 -4.85 -5.08
N THR A 47 -0.68 -4.39 -6.32
CA THR A 47 -1.30 -5.09 -7.45
C THR A 47 -0.60 -6.42 -7.66
N LEU A 48 -1.32 -7.52 -7.49
CA LEU A 48 -0.78 -8.86 -7.73
C LEU A 48 -0.53 -9.07 -9.22
N MET A 49 0.73 -9.18 -9.58
CA MET A 49 1.19 -9.44 -10.95
C MET A 49 1.42 -10.93 -11.20
N VAL A 50 1.56 -11.72 -10.14
CA VAL A 50 1.67 -13.17 -10.19
C VAL A 50 0.35 -13.84 -9.80
N LYS A 51 0.10 -15.02 -10.33
CA LYS A 51 -0.93 -15.92 -9.81
C LYS A 51 -0.58 -16.27 -8.37
N ASN A 52 -1.57 -16.33 -7.51
CA ASN A 52 -1.34 -16.60 -6.10
C ASN A 52 -2.40 -17.57 -5.55
N LYS A 53 -2.43 -18.78 -6.10
CA LYS A 53 -3.22 -19.90 -5.57
C LYS A 53 -2.45 -20.48 -4.40
N LEU A 54 -2.68 -19.94 -3.20
CA LEU A 54 -1.99 -20.38 -2.00
C LEU A 54 -2.29 -21.86 -1.69
N PRO A 55 -1.29 -22.65 -1.32
CA PRO A 55 -1.50 -24.03 -0.86
C PRO A 55 -2.32 -24.07 0.41
N ALA A 56 -3.10 -25.13 0.59
CA ALA A 56 -3.89 -25.36 1.80
C ALA A 56 -3.02 -25.93 2.93
N ALA A 57 -3.30 -25.52 4.15
CA ALA A 57 -2.71 -26.09 5.37
C ALA A 57 -3.76 -26.13 6.47
N ASP A 58 -3.70 -27.16 7.31
CA ASP A 58 -4.61 -27.38 8.42
C ASP A 58 -4.21 -26.61 9.70
N GLN A 59 -2.91 -26.46 9.91
CA GLN A 59 -2.38 -25.74 11.07
C GLN A 59 -1.78 -24.40 10.67
N ILE A 60 -2.54 -23.31 10.87
CA ILE A 60 -2.13 -21.98 10.51
C ILE A 60 -2.00 -21.12 11.76
N GLN A 61 -0.84 -20.48 11.91
CA GLN A 61 -0.64 -19.44 12.90
C GLN A 61 -0.88 -18.07 12.28
N LYS A 62 -1.65 -17.24 12.97
CA LYS A 62 -1.86 -15.85 12.55
C LYS A 62 -0.56 -15.07 12.66
N LEU A 63 -0.17 -14.42 11.57
CA LEU A 63 1.00 -13.55 11.57
C LEU A 63 0.82 -12.36 12.52
N ASP A 64 1.94 -11.90 13.06
CA ASP A 64 2.06 -10.69 13.84
C ASP A 64 1.52 -9.45 13.07
N LYS A 65 1.52 -8.31 13.73
CA LYS A 65 1.06 -7.03 13.17
C LYS A 65 1.68 -6.76 11.80
N LYS A 66 0.88 -6.29 10.85
CA LYS A 66 1.28 -6.00 9.45
C LYS A 66 2.55 -5.14 9.32
N ASP A 67 2.82 -4.28 10.30
CA ASP A 67 3.99 -3.39 10.32
C ASP A 67 5.33 -4.13 10.40
N ARG A 68 5.32 -5.42 10.80
CA ARG A 68 6.50 -6.26 11.00
C ARG A 68 6.68 -7.30 9.91
N VAL A 69 5.88 -7.24 8.86
CA VAL A 69 5.87 -8.24 7.81
C VAL A 69 6.23 -7.61 6.47
N MET A 70 7.21 -8.24 5.80
CA MET A 70 7.54 -7.98 4.40
C MET A 70 6.94 -9.10 3.55
N TYR A 71 6.40 -8.76 2.40
CA TYR A 71 5.79 -9.73 1.50
C TYR A 71 6.65 -9.94 0.27
N ILE A 72 6.92 -11.20 -0.05
CA ILE A 72 7.54 -11.63 -1.30
C ILE A 72 6.56 -12.61 -1.96
N TYR A 73 6.19 -12.31 -3.19
CA TYR A 73 5.30 -13.16 -3.97
C TYR A 73 6.13 -13.95 -4.99
N ALA A 74 5.78 -15.21 -5.19
CA ALA A 74 6.39 -16.05 -6.20
C ALA A 74 5.33 -16.90 -6.89
N GLY A 75 5.30 -16.87 -8.21
CA GLY A 75 4.34 -17.61 -9.01
C GLY A 75 4.46 -17.30 -10.49
N GLU A 76 3.64 -17.95 -11.30
CA GLU A 76 3.49 -17.61 -12.70
C GLU A 76 2.91 -16.20 -12.87
N PRO A 77 3.32 -15.43 -13.89
CA PRO A 77 2.67 -14.18 -14.20
C PRO A 77 1.18 -14.36 -14.43
N SER A 78 0.36 -13.42 -13.91
CA SER A 78 -1.08 -13.46 -14.18
C SER A 78 -1.36 -13.27 -15.66
N PRO A 79 -2.51 -13.70 -16.20
CA PRO A 79 -2.80 -13.69 -17.64
C PRO A 79 -2.55 -12.35 -18.32
N ARG A 80 -2.76 -11.25 -17.61
CA ARG A 80 -2.49 -9.88 -18.10
C ARG A 80 -1.02 -9.65 -18.45
N TYR A 81 -0.10 -10.33 -17.77
CA TYR A 81 1.33 -10.13 -17.89
C TYR A 81 2.04 -11.25 -18.62
N THR A 82 1.38 -12.39 -18.84
CA THR A 82 1.97 -13.56 -19.51
C THR A 82 2.48 -13.23 -20.91
N ASN A 83 1.77 -12.40 -21.68
CA ASN A 83 2.20 -12.00 -23.03
C ASN A 83 3.54 -11.26 -23.04
N LYS A 84 3.84 -10.51 -22.00
CA LYS A 84 5.06 -9.69 -21.90
C LYS A 84 6.22 -10.40 -21.22
N TYR A 85 5.92 -11.23 -20.23
CA TYR A 85 6.93 -11.82 -19.33
C TYR A 85 7.05 -13.33 -19.44
N GLY A 86 6.21 -13.98 -20.26
CA GLY A 86 6.16 -15.44 -20.40
C GLY A 86 5.42 -16.12 -19.25
N SER A 87 5.40 -17.45 -19.26
CA SER A 87 4.71 -18.29 -18.27
C SER A 87 5.63 -18.82 -17.17
N GLN A 88 6.94 -18.52 -17.22
CA GLN A 88 7.87 -18.99 -16.22
C GLN A 88 7.60 -18.33 -14.86
N PRO A 89 7.68 -19.08 -13.73
CA PRO A 89 7.52 -18.53 -12.40
C PRO A 89 8.50 -17.38 -12.14
N ARG A 90 7.98 -16.29 -11.58
CA ARG A 90 8.73 -15.06 -11.29
C ARG A 90 8.49 -14.62 -9.86
N ILE A 91 9.41 -13.80 -9.38
CA ILE A 91 9.29 -13.13 -8.08
C ILE A 91 8.67 -11.77 -8.31
N GLN A 92 7.75 -11.40 -7.43
CA GLN A 92 7.24 -10.04 -7.35
C GLN A 92 7.60 -9.43 -6.01
N LEU A 93 8.24 -8.29 -6.03
CA LEU A 93 8.58 -7.45 -4.89
C LEU A 93 7.78 -6.15 -5.00
N ASN A 94 6.91 -5.88 -4.04
CA ASN A 94 5.94 -4.80 -4.12
C ASN A 94 5.14 -4.87 -5.45
N ASP A 95 5.22 -3.85 -6.29
CA ASP A 95 4.44 -3.73 -7.54
C ASP A 95 5.26 -4.00 -8.81
N LYS A 96 6.34 -4.79 -8.74
CA LYS A 96 7.17 -5.12 -9.91
C LYS A 96 7.76 -6.53 -9.84
N PHE A 97 7.97 -7.09 -11.04
CA PHE A 97 8.75 -8.32 -11.16
C PHE A 97 10.22 -8.04 -10.82
N ALA A 98 10.81 -9.00 -10.16
CA ALA A 98 12.20 -8.94 -9.72
C ALA A 98 12.90 -10.27 -9.99
N THR A 99 14.24 -10.22 -9.99
CA THR A 99 15.11 -11.38 -10.05
C THR A 99 15.46 -11.86 -8.65
N VAL A 100 15.98 -13.09 -8.55
CA VAL A 100 16.42 -13.66 -7.26
C VAL A 100 17.48 -12.75 -6.60
N SER A 101 18.43 -12.23 -7.38
CA SER A 101 19.51 -11.37 -6.88
C SER A 101 19.02 -10.04 -6.27
N GLU A 102 17.86 -9.56 -6.67
CA GLU A 102 17.27 -8.31 -6.14
C GLU A 102 16.61 -8.50 -4.78
N VAL A 103 16.34 -9.74 -4.36
CA VAL A 103 15.67 -10.05 -3.09
C VAL A 103 16.48 -9.52 -1.90
N ALA A 104 17.79 -9.73 -1.90
CA ALA A 104 18.67 -9.25 -0.82
C ALA A 104 18.64 -7.72 -0.69
N ALA A 105 18.77 -7.01 -1.81
CA ALA A 105 18.71 -5.54 -1.84
C ALA A 105 17.34 -5.01 -1.39
N PHE A 106 16.26 -5.65 -1.82
CA PHE A 106 14.90 -5.31 -1.40
C PHE A 106 14.72 -5.43 0.11
N VAL A 107 15.17 -6.54 0.72
CA VAL A 107 15.05 -6.76 2.16
C VAL A 107 15.82 -5.72 2.96
N LEU A 108 17.02 -5.33 2.50
CA LEU A 108 17.81 -4.28 3.15
C LEU A 108 17.12 -2.93 3.04
N ALA A 109 16.57 -2.60 1.87
CA ALA A 109 15.83 -1.37 1.66
C ALA A 109 14.57 -1.30 2.54
N GLU A 110 13.76 -2.36 2.57
CA GLU A 110 12.56 -2.42 3.42
C GLU A 110 12.92 -2.34 4.91
N ARG A 111 14.01 -2.98 5.33
CA ARG A 111 14.51 -2.88 6.70
C ARG A 111 14.91 -1.47 7.07
N ALA A 112 15.55 -0.74 6.17
CA ALA A 112 15.95 0.65 6.38
C ALA A 112 14.75 1.62 6.52
N THR A 113 13.61 1.32 5.90
CA THR A 113 12.38 2.12 6.05
C THR A 113 11.68 1.95 7.40
N LYS A 114 11.99 0.86 8.11
CA LYS A 114 11.36 0.55 9.41
C LYS A 114 12.12 1.17 10.56
N ARG A 115 11.38 1.48 11.65
CA ARG A 115 12.00 1.96 12.89
C ARG A 115 13.02 0.93 13.41
N GLN A 116 14.10 1.39 14.03
CA GLN A 116 15.19 0.55 14.52
C GLN A 116 14.72 -0.62 15.38
N GLU A 117 13.72 -0.40 16.23
CA GLU A 117 13.14 -1.41 17.11
C GLU A 117 12.48 -2.57 16.32
N LEU A 118 11.98 -2.29 15.13
CA LEU A 118 11.29 -3.27 14.28
C LEU A 118 12.24 -4.02 13.35
N GLN A 119 13.42 -3.49 13.07
CA GLN A 119 14.36 -4.04 12.10
C GLN A 119 14.80 -5.48 12.44
N ASN A 120 14.94 -5.79 13.73
CA ASN A 120 15.37 -7.11 14.21
C ASN A 120 14.23 -8.14 14.32
N VAL A 121 12.98 -7.67 14.30
CA VAL A 121 11.79 -8.54 14.45
C VAL A 121 10.99 -8.70 13.17
N LEU A 122 11.50 -8.17 12.04
CA LEU A 122 10.85 -8.30 10.75
C LEU A 122 10.71 -9.76 10.33
N THR A 123 9.53 -10.11 9.87
CA THR A 123 9.23 -11.45 9.33
C THR A 123 9.03 -11.33 7.83
N THR A 124 9.69 -12.15 7.06
CA THR A 124 9.48 -12.26 5.62
C THR A 124 8.36 -13.27 5.36
N SER A 125 7.25 -12.84 4.83
CA SER A 125 6.13 -13.69 4.44
C SER A 125 6.23 -14.01 2.95
N LEU A 126 6.46 -15.29 2.67
CA LEU A 126 6.48 -15.84 1.31
C LEU A 126 5.06 -16.24 0.93
N LYS A 127 4.51 -15.58 -0.07
CA LYS A 127 3.25 -15.93 -0.72
C LYS A 127 3.54 -16.60 -2.04
N VAL A 128 3.60 -17.92 -2.00
CA VAL A 128 4.03 -18.75 -3.12
C VAL A 128 2.83 -19.46 -3.70
N ASP A 129 2.72 -19.43 -5.03
CA ASP A 129 1.73 -20.22 -5.75
C ASP A 129 2.05 -21.72 -5.64
N GLY A 130 1.02 -22.56 -5.46
CA GLY A 130 1.17 -24.01 -5.26
C GLY A 130 1.96 -24.70 -6.36
N ASP A 131 1.86 -24.20 -7.59
CA ASP A 131 2.52 -24.80 -8.77
C ASP A 131 3.96 -24.28 -8.98
N THR A 132 4.47 -23.43 -8.07
CA THR A 132 5.82 -22.85 -8.18
C THR A 132 6.90 -23.89 -7.87
N LYS A 133 7.92 -23.95 -8.71
CA LYS A 133 9.07 -24.85 -8.53
C LYS A 133 9.84 -24.53 -7.25
N MET A 134 10.11 -25.56 -6.44
CA MET A 134 10.85 -25.42 -5.16
C MET A 134 12.26 -24.86 -5.33
N GLY A 135 12.90 -25.03 -6.50
CA GLY A 135 14.20 -24.41 -6.80
C GLY A 135 14.18 -22.90 -6.61
N LEU A 136 13.18 -22.22 -7.17
CA LEU A 136 13.02 -20.76 -7.02
C LEU A 136 12.88 -20.37 -5.54
N ILE A 137 12.12 -21.13 -4.76
CA ILE A 137 11.93 -20.88 -3.33
C ILE A 137 13.24 -21.06 -2.56
N THR A 138 14.02 -22.07 -2.91
CA THR A 138 15.34 -22.33 -2.30
C THR A 138 16.30 -21.17 -2.60
N ASP A 139 16.31 -20.68 -3.82
CA ASP A 139 17.14 -19.52 -4.22
C ASP A 139 16.74 -18.25 -3.45
N ILE A 140 15.43 -17.97 -3.33
CA ILE A 140 14.94 -16.86 -2.50
C ILE A 140 15.44 -17.03 -1.05
N LYS A 141 15.35 -18.21 -0.47
CA LYS A 141 15.81 -18.46 0.90
C LYS A 141 17.32 -18.26 1.06
N GLN A 142 18.11 -18.58 0.05
CA GLN A 142 19.55 -18.32 0.08
C GLN A 142 19.84 -16.81 0.10
N GLU A 143 19.15 -16.04 -0.72
CA GLU A 143 19.29 -14.57 -0.70
C GLU A 143 18.87 -13.97 0.65
N LEU A 144 17.77 -14.47 1.25
CA LEU A 144 17.35 -14.05 2.58
C LEU A 144 18.39 -14.38 3.67
N ARG A 145 19.09 -15.52 3.56
CA ARG A 145 20.19 -15.87 4.47
C ARG A 145 21.35 -14.90 4.38
N LYS A 146 21.74 -14.48 3.18
CA LYS A 146 22.85 -13.54 2.97
C LYS A 146 22.66 -12.22 3.74
N VAL A 147 21.41 -11.76 3.88
CA VAL A 147 21.06 -10.54 4.59
C VAL A 147 20.54 -10.78 6.02
N ASN A 148 20.74 -11.99 6.54
CA ASN A 148 20.31 -12.38 7.88
C ASN A 148 18.79 -12.19 8.13
N ALA A 149 17.95 -12.38 7.10
CA ALA A 149 16.51 -12.36 7.19
C ALA A 149 15.98 -13.80 7.44
N LEU A 150 16.26 -14.34 8.61
CA LEU A 150 16.03 -15.76 8.93
C LEU A 150 14.58 -16.05 9.33
N LYS A 151 13.83 -15.03 9.75
CA LYS A 151 12.43 -15.20 10.15
C LYS A 151 11.53 -15.23 8.91
N ILE A 152 11.27 -16.44 8.43
CA ILE A 152 10.49 -16.69 7.22
C ILE A 152 9.17 -17.36 7.61
N ASN A 153 8.07 -16.88 7.04
CA ASN A 153 6.76 -17.49 7.14
C ASN A 153 6.19 -17.79 5.75
N TYR A 154 5.57 -18.94 5.59
CA TYR A 154 4.83 -19.28 4.37
C TYR A 154 3.35 -18.95 4.58
N THR A 155 2.80 -18.12 3.71
CA THR A 155 1.37 -17.84 3.74
C THR A 155 0.62 -18.95 3.03
N THR A 156 -0.33 -19.57 3.72
CA THR A 156 -1.20 -20.63 3.23
C THR A 156 -2.66 -20.26 3.44
N ARG A 157 -3.58 -20.96 2.78
CA ARG A 157 -5.01 -20.87 3.06
C ARG A 157 -5.43 -21.97 4.06
N ILE A 158 -6.47 -21.72 4.82
CA ILE A 158 -7.05 -22.75 5.71
C ILE A 158 -7.71 -23.82 4.83
N GLY A 159 -7.36 -25.07 5.05
CA GLY A 159 -7.93 -26.20 4.31
C GLY A 159 -7.12 -27.47 4.53
N ASP A 160 -7.69 -28.57 4.08
CA ASP A 160 -6.99 -29.85 4.09
C ASP A 160 -5.84 -29.86 3.07
N TYR A 161 -4.68 -30.38 3.46
CA TYR A 161 -3.52 -30.51 2.58
C TYR A 161 -3.75 -31.42 1.38
N THR A 162 -4.75 -32.30 1.43
CA THR A 162 -5.16 -33.18 0.30
C THR A 162 -5.63 -32.37 -0.89
N GLN A 163 -6.16 -31.16 -0.68
CA GLN A 163 -6.61 -30.23 -1.72
C GLN A 163 -5.47 -29.62 -2.56
N ASN A 164 -4.23 -29.92 -2.25
CA ASN A 164 -3.06 -29.43 -2.99
C ASN A 164 -2.63 -30.38 -4.12
N ARG A 165 -3.32 -31.52 -4.30
CA ARG A 165 -2.97 -32.55 -5.28
C ARG A 165 -3.67 -32.43 -6.62
N ASP A 166 -4.61 -31.46 -6.78
CA ASP A 166 -5.40 -31.24 -8.00
C ASP A 166 -4.77 -30.17 -8.90
#